data_f9429772c10a4a96e2163233aaa6f95a
#
_entry.id   f9429772c10a4a96e2163233aaa6f95a
#
_cell.length_a   1.000
_cell.length_b   1.000
_cell.length_c   1.000
_cell.angle_alpha   90.00
_cell.angle_beta   90.00
_cell.angle_gamma   90.00
#
_symmetry.space_group_name_H-M   'P 1'
#
loop_
_entity.id
_entity.type
_entity.pdbx_description
1 polymer ?
#
loop_
_entity_poly.entity_id
_entity_poly.type
_entity_poly.pdbx_seq_one_letter_code
_entity_poly.pdbx_strand_id
1 'polypeptide(L)'
;MQTELTGPDLEQGIPLDDLADGAMLGGHAGGEAVLLVRRGREIYAIGGTCTHYSAPLAEGLVVGNTVRCPWHHACFDLRTGEAVRAPALSAVPVWKVEQRAGKVFVTGKGEAPKPRPLPPPPDSIGIVGAGAAGAAACEMLRKSGFTGAITVIGAEETLPVDRPNLSKDYLAGNAPEEWMQLRTPEFYAEQNIEVITGRRALQLDPSTKTLTLDNGVRRAFDAILLATGADPIRLTPPGAERVHVLRTLKDSRAIIGEAEKGRKALVLGASFIGLEVAASLRARECDVTVVAPEDVPLAKPMGAELGAFIRKLHESHGVHFRLGTTASKFEANRVILANGEPVPFDFVVAGVGVRPNTMLAQLARLRVENGVIVDERMQTSAPGIYAAGDIALYPDYYSGRKMRVEHWVAAEQQGQTAARNMLGIDAPHTAPPFFWSAHYDVTIAMVGNSLGYTREEVHGSLDERRALMAYYIGDDVIAVATIGLDREALMVEAAMENRDKAEVKRIIGSV
;
A
#
# COMPACT_ATOMS: atom_id res chain seq x y z
N MET A 1 -2.81 21.72 -7.30
CA MET A 1 -2.94 21.93 -8.77
C MET A 1 -4.40 21.82 -9.12
N GLN A 2 -5.00 22.82 -9.79
CA GLN A 2 -6.31 22.63 -10.42
C GLN A 2 -6.13 21.63 -11.55
N THR A 3 -6.78 20.47 -11.44
CA THR A 3 -6.79 19.47 -12.50
C THR A 3 -7.47 20.09 -13.71
N GLU A 4 -6.81 20.15 -14.85
CA GLU A 4 -7.40 20.65 -16.09
C GLU A 4 -8.58 19.74 -16.43
N LEU A 5 -9.79 20.35 -16.59
CA LEU A 5 -11.00 19.61 -16.89
C LEU A 5 -10.93 19.12 -18.34
N THR A 6 -10.93 17.81 -18.52
CA THR A 6 -10.85 17.16 -19.84
C THR A 6 -12.17 16.45 -20.17
N GLY A 7 -12.38 16.20 -21.46
CA GLY A 7 -13.57 15.52 -21.97
C GLY A 7 -14.81 16.44 -22.13
N PRO A 8 -15.98 15.86 -22.45
CA PRO A 8 -17.19 16.62 -22.72
C PRO A 8 -17.81 17.23 -21.47
N ASP A 9 -18.53 18.35 -21.64
CA ASP A 9 -19.44 18.91 -20.64
C ASP A 9 -20.70 18.04 -20.58
N LEU A 10 -20.82 17.27 -19.50
CA LEU A 10 -21.90 16.31 -19.29
C LEU A 10 -23.24 16.96 -18.92
N GLU A 11 -23.23 18.25 -18.56
CA GLU A 11 -24.48 19.01 -18.35
C GLU A 11 -25.15 19.34 -19.66
N GLN A 12 -24.42 19.39 -20.80
CA GLN A 12 -24.97 19.57 -22.15
C GLN A 12 -25.52 18.26 -22.74
N GLY A 13 -25.24 17.13 -22.09
CA GLY A 13 -25.68 15.80 -22.47
C GLY A 13 -24.93 15.20 -23.67
N ILE A 14 -24.60 13.93 -23.53
CA ILE A 14 -23.96 13.12 -24.56
C ILE A 14 -24.96 12.15 -25.18
N PRO A 15 -24.81 11.76 -26.47
CA PRO A 15 -25.63 10.70 -27.05
C PRO A 15 -25.49 9.40 -26.24
N LEU A 16 -26.62 8.70 -26.01
CA LEU A 16 -26.57 7.42 -25.29
C LEU A 16 -25.77 6.36 -26.05
N ASP A 17 -25.73 6.46 -27.37
CA ASP A 17 -25.00 5.53 -28.25
C ASP A 17 -23.47 5.69 -28.12
N ASP A 18 -23.00 6.84 -27.64
CA ASP A 18 -21.55 7.08 -27.37
C ASP A 18 -21.10 6.40 -26.06
N LEU A 19 -22.04 5.89 -25.26
CA LEU A 19 -21.77 5.18 -24.02
C LEU A 19 -22.25 3.72 -24.14
N ALA A 20 -21.40 2.86 -24.72
CA ALA A 20 -21.67 1.43 -24.86
C ALA A 20 -21.82 0.74 -23.50
N ASP A 21 -22.45 -0.45 -23.43
CA ASP A 21 -22.52 -1.24 -22.20
C ASP A 21 -21.09 -1.62 -21.72
N GLY A 22 -20.84 -1.40 -20.43
CA GLY A 22 -19.50 -1.57 -19.84
C GLY A 22 -18.51 -0.43 -20.12
N ALA A 23 -18.91 0.58 -20.92
CA ALA A 23 -18.04 1.71 -21.21
C ALA A 23 -17.92 2.68 -20.03
N MET A 24 -16.75 3.30 -19.95
CA MET A 24 -16.41 4.43 -19.08
C MET A 24 -16.16 5.67 -19.93
N LEU A 25 -16.73 6.80 -19.52
CA LEU A 25 -16.50 8.10 -20.17
C LEU A 25 -16.14 9.15 -19.10
N GLY A 26 -14.93 9.69 -19.21
CA GLY A 26 -14.52 10.85 -18.43
C GLY A 26 -15.02 12.14 -19.06
N GLY A 27 -15.54 13.05 -18.24
CA GLY A 27 -15.98 14.38 -18.63
C GLY A 27 -16.04 15.30 -17.40
N HIS A 28 -16.81 16.35 -17.46
CA HIS A 28 -16.97 17.28 -16.35
C HIS A 28 -18.42 17.77 -16.21
N ALA A 29 -18.80 18.15 -15.00
CA ALA A 29 -20.06 18.82 -14.66
C ALA A 29 -19.85 19.70 -13.42
N GLY A 30 -20.48 20.87 -13.39
CA GLY A 30 -20.35 21.79 -12.25
C GLY A 30 -18.93 22.20 -11.91
N GLY A 31 -18.00 22.21 -12.89
CA GLY A 31 -16.59 22.52 -12.68
C GLY A 31 -15.75 21.41 -12.02
N GLU A 32 -16.27 20.17 -11.93
CA GLU A 32 -15.59 19.01 -11.36
C GLU A 32 -15.46 17.89 -12.41
N ALA A 33 -14.40 17.08 -12.32
CA ALA A 33 -14.23 15.88 -13.13
C ALA A 33 -15.27 14.81 -12.73
N VAL A 34 -15.93 14.22 -13.71
CA VAL A 34 -16.98 13.21 -13.53
C VAL A 34 -16.69 11.99 -14.42
N LEU A 35 -16.90 10.80 -13.86
CA LEU A 35 -16.88 9.54 -14.57
C LEU A 35 -18.30 9.04 -14.78
N LEU A 36 -18.72 8.84 -16.04
CA LEU A 36 -19.93 8.09 -16.41
C LEU A 36 -19.57 6.63 -16.68
N VAL A 37 -20.41 5.72 -16.15
CA VAL A 37 -20.28 4.27 -16.38
C VAL A 37 -21.65 3.70 -16.73
N ARG A 38 -21.77 2.99 -17.87
CA ARG A 38 -22.97 2.25 -18.24
C ARG A 38 -22.87 0.78 -17.84
N ARG A 39 -23.92 0.26 -17.20
CA ARG A 39 -24.05 -1.16 -16.84
C ARG A 39 -25.47 -1.64 -17.21
N GLY A 40 -25.58 -2.23 -18.40
CA GLY A 40 -26.88 -2.62 -18.93
C GLY A 40 -27.78 -1.42 -19.16
N ARG A 41 -28.88 -1.34 -18.37
CA ARG A 41 -29.81 -0.21 -18.41
C ARG A 41 -29.49 0.92 -17.44
N GLU A 42 -28.60 0.67 -16.49
CA GLU A 42 -28.24 1.64 -15.47
C GLU A 42 -27.02 2.46 -15.91
N ILE A 43 -27.04 3.75 -15.63
CA ILE A 43 -25.93 4.66 -15.85
C ILE A 43 -25.60 5.31 -14.51
N TYR A 44 -24.34 5.22 -14.13
CA TYR A 44 -23.80 5.78 -12.90
C TYR A 44 -22.92 6.97 -13.23
N ALA A 45 -22.92 7.98 -12.36
CA ALA A 45 -22.02 9.10 -12.41
C ALA A 45 -21.40 9.33 -11.04
N ILE A 46 -20.07 9.27 -10.98
CA ILE A 46 -19.29 9.52 -9.78
C ILE A 46 -18.16 10.50 -10.09
N GLY A 47 -17.49 11.04 -9.05
CA GLY A 47 -16.30 11.86 -9.25
C GLY A 47 -15.25 11.15 -10.09
N GLY A 48 -14.67 11.86 -11.06
CA GLY A 48 -13.74 11.30 -12.04
C GLY A 48 -12.30 11.16 -11.55
N THR A 49 -11.99 11.64 -10.33
CA THR A 49 -10.64 11.72 -9.79
C THR A 49 -10.51 10.87 -8.53
N CYS A 50 -9.52 9.99 -8.48
CA CYS A 50 -9.22 9.14 -7.33
C CYS A 50 -8.82 9.99 -6.11
N THR A 51 -9.38 9.70 -4.94
CA THR A 51 -9.13 10.44 -3.68
C THR A 51 -7.82 10.05 -2.99
N HIS A 52 -7.04 9.09 -3.55
CA HIS A 52 -5.72 8.76 -3.04
C HIS A 52 -4.66 9.76 -3.57
N TYR A 53 -4.28 9.67 -4.84
CA TYR A 53 -3.27 10.56 -5.46
C TYR A 53 -3.76 11.19 -6.77
N SER A 54 -5.05 11.45 -6.89
CA SER A 54 -5.68 12.20 -7.98
C SER A 54 -5.59 11.57 -9.37
N ALA A 55 -5.44 10.23 -9.47
CA ALA A 55 -5.47 9.55 -10.75
C ALA A 55 -6.83 9.67 -11.46
N PRO A 56 -6.88 9.76 -12.80
CA PRO A 56 -8.11 9.79 -13.56
C PRO A 56 -8.79 8.41 -13.56
N LEU A 57 -9.97 8.29 -12.96
CA LEU A 57 -10.69 7.01 -12.86
C LEU A 57 -11.16 6.47 -14.20
N ALA A 58 -11.31 7.34 -15.21
CA ALA A 58 -11.69 6.94 -16.57
C ALA A 58 -10.64 6.05 -17.28
N GLU A 59 -9.39 6.08 -16.83
CA GLU A 59 -8.30 5.22 -17.34
C GLU A 59 -8.23 3.87 -16.63
N GLY A 60 -9.05 3.68 -15.61
CA GLY A 60 -9.09 2.47 -14.78
C GLY A 60 -9.87 1.31 -15.40
N LEU A 61 -10.43 0.48 -14.54
CA LEU A 61 -11.18 -0.72 -14.92
C LEU A 61 -12.48 -0.86 -14.12
N VAL A 62 -13.60 -1.09 -14.79
CA VAL A 62 -14.85 -1.47 -14.12
C VAL A 62 -14.87 -2.97 -13.86
N VAL A 63 -15.05 -3.35 -12.60
CA VAL A 63 -15.19 -4.75 -12.16
C VAL A 63 -16.44 -4.86 -11.28
N GLY A 64 -17.43 -5.62 -11.74
CA GLY A 64 -18.72 -5.68 -11.05
C GLY A 64 -19.37 -4.30 -10.95
N ASN A 65 -19.69 -3.85 -9.74
CA ASN A 65 -20.26 -2.54 -9.45
C ASN A 65 -19.22 -1.54 -8.92
N THR A 66 -17.94 -1.76 -9.19
CA THR A 66 -16.87 -0.87 -8.77
C THR A 66 -16.03 -0.41 -9.94
N VAL A 67 -15.45 0.78 -9.84
CA VAL A 67 -14.32 1.22 -10.68
C VAL A 67 -13.03 1.10 -9.87
N ARG A 68 -11.98 0.58 -10.52
CA ARG A 68 -10.62 0.48 -9.96
C ARG A 68 -9.74 1.57 -10.51
N CYS A 69 -9.02 2.24 -9.62
CA CYS A 69 -8.05 3.28 -9.96
C CYS A 69 -6.87 2.66 -10.74
N PRO A 70 -6.38 3.29 -11.83
CA PRO A 70 -5.29 2.73 -12.63
C PRO A 70 -3.95 2.69 -11.89
N TRP A 71 -3.69 3.65 -10.95
CA TRP A 71 -2.36 3.76 -10.35
C TRP A 71 -2.13 2.81 -9.17
N HIS A 72 -3.06 2.76 -8.20
CA HIS A 72 -2.83 1.99 -6.97
C HIS A 72 -4.02 1.08 -6.62
N HIS A 73 -4.88 0.77 -7.58
CA HIS A 73 -5.95 -0.22 -7.48
C HIS A 73 -7.03 0.04 -6.41
N ALA A 74 -7.15 1.28 -5.92
CA ALA A 74 -8.28 1.68 -5.06
C ALA A 74 -9.61 1.40 -5.77
N CYS A 75 -10.61 0.88 -5.03
CA CYS A 75 -11.91 0.56 -5.61
C CYS A 75 -12.99 1.48 -5.07
N PHE A 76 -13.80 2.05 -5.99
CA PHE A 76 -14.95 2.89 -5.66
C PHE A 76 -16.24 2.24 -6.14
N ASP A 77 -17.24 2.16 -5.27
CA ASP A 77 -18.58 1.68 -5.62
C ASP A 77 -19.28 2.70 -6.52
N LEU A 78 -19.82 2.25 -7.65
CA LEU A 78 -20.46 3.12 -8.64
C LEU A 78 -21.76 3.77 -8.17
N ARG A 79 -22.43 3.21 -7.16
CA ARG A 79 -23.73 3.69 -6.65
C ARG A 79 -23.56 4.69 -5.52
N THR A 80 -22.53 4.47 -4.71
CA THR A 80 -22.33 5.23 -3.46
C THR A 80 -21.16 6.18 -3.50
N GLY A 81 -20.24 6.02 -4.48
CA GLY A 81 -18.97 6.70 -4.52
C GLY A 81 -17.97 6.26 -3.42
N GLU A 82 -18.38 5.33 -2.53
CA GLU A 82 -17.54 4.89 -1.41
C GLU A 82 -16.28 4.20 -1.88
N ALA A 83 -15.15 4.55 -1.23
CA ALA A 83 -13.91 3.81 -1.35
C ALA A 83 -14.06 2.48 -0.58
N VAL A 84 -14.45 1.43 -1.29
CA VAL A 84 -14.73 0.12 -0.69
C VAL A 84 -13.50 -0.74 -0.49
N ARG A 85 -12.37 -0.34 -1.12
CA ARG A 85 -11.06 -0.98 -0.96
C ARG A 85 -9.93 0.05 -1.10
N ALA A 86 -8.96 -0.06 -0.18
CA ALA A 86 -7.75 0.75 -0.12
C ALA A 86 -6.93 0.71 -1.44
N PRO A 87 -6.04 1.73 -1.66
CA PRO A 87 -5.56 2.70 -0.68
C PRO A 87 -6.36 3.99 -0.56
N ALA A 88 -7.38 4.24 -1.40
CA ALA A 88 -8.25 5.38 -1.17
C ALA A 88 -9.07 5.18 0.10
N LEU A 89 -9.05 6.19 0.97
CA LEU A 89 -9.77 6.19 2.24
C LEU A 89 -11.01 7.12 2.22
N SER A 90 -11.18 7.97 1.21
CA SER A 90 -12.31 8.89 1.08
C SER A 90 -13.17 8.53 -0.12
N ALA A 91 -14.49 8.75 0.00
CA ALA A 91 -15.42 8.59 -1.11
C ALA A 91 -15.19 9.65 -2.21
N VAL A 92 -15.62 9.33 -3.43
CA VAL A 92 -15.82 10.32 -4.49
C VAL A 92 -17.28 10.80 -4.50
N PRO A 93 -17.57 12.03 -4.98
CA PRO A 93 -18.95 12.49 -5.10
C PRO A 93 -19.81 11.57 -5.98
N VAL A 94 -21.11 11.46 -5.66
CA VAL A 94 -22.10 10.83 -6.54
C VAL A 94 -22.86 11.94 -7.28
N TRP A 95 -23.18 11.69 -8.54
CA TRP A 95 -23.91 12.64 -9.39
C TRP A 95 -25.23 12.04 -9.88
N LYS A 96 -26.23 12.90 -10.07
CA LYS A 96 -27.53 12.51 -10.63
C LYS A 96 -27.42 12.41 -12.14
N VAL A 97 -28.04 11.35 -12.69
CA VAL A 97 -28.07 11.09 -14.13
C VAL A 97 -29.50 11.12 -14.61
N GLU A 98 -29.76 11.82 -15.71
CA GLU A 98 -31.04 11.83 -16.41
C GLU A 98 -30.84 11.36 -17.86
N GLN A 99 -31.76 10.51 -18.30
CA GLN A 99 -31.84 10.10 -19.72
C GLN A 99 -33.07 10.74 -20.34
N ARG A 100 -32.87 11.55 -21.38
CA ARG A 100 -33.95 12.20 -22.11
C ARG A 100 -33.58 12.39 -23.59
N ALA A 101 -34.54 12.20 -24.48
CA ALA A 101 -34.36 12.38 -25.93
C ALA A 101 -33.11 11.69 -26.52
N GLY A 102 -32.80 10.47 -26.07
CA GLY A 102 -31.64 9.70 -26.56
C GLY A 102 -30.28 10.21 -26.06
N LYS A 103 -30.26 11.11 -25.09
CA LYS A 103 -29.04 11.64 -24.47
C LYS A 103 -29.00 11.35 -22.96
N VAL A 104 -27.79 11.33 -22.43
CA VAL A 104 -27.46 11.20 -21.00
C VAL A 104 -26.92 12.53 -20.48
N PHE A 105 -27.49 13.03 -19.40
CA PHE A 105 -27.12 14.29 -18.75
C PHE A 105 -26.70 14.03 -17.31
N VAL A 106 -25.71 14.77 -16.82
CA VAL A 106 -25.39 14.90 -15.41
C VAL A 106 -26.03 16.21 -14.89
N THR A 107 -26.93 16.11 -13.91
CA THR A 107 -27.81 17.23 -13.53
C THR A 107 -27.52 17.81 -12.15
N GLY A 108 -26.50 17.32 -11.45
CA GLY A 108 -26.06 17.83 -10.14
C GLY A 108 -25.63 16.70 -9.21
N LYS A 109 -25.20 17.09 -8.01
CA LYS A 109 -24.74 16.11 -6.99
C LYS A 109 -25.91 15.29 -6.43
N GLY A 110 -25.66 14.00 -6.25
CA GLY A 110 -26.53 13.04 -5.63
C GLY A 110 -26.22 12.85 -4.13
N GLU A 111 -27.04 12.08 -3.46
CA GLU A 111 -26.79 11.61 -2.10
C GLU A 111 -26.40 10.14 -2.14
N ALA A 112 -25.34 9.76 -1.41
CA ALA A 112 -24.99 8.36 -1.23
C ALA A 112 -26.02 7.65 -0.34
N PRO A 113 -26.40 6.39 -0.63
CA PRO A 113 -27.27 5.60 0.24
C PRO A 113 -26.64 5.45 1.64
N LYS A 114 -27.48 5.50 2.68
CA LYS A 114 -27.03 5.25 4.06
C LYS A 114 -26.61 3.80 4.25
N PRO A 115 -25.59 3.52 5.09
CA PRO A 115 -25.18 2.16 5.45
C PRO A 115 -26.35 1.36 6.02
N ARG A 116 -26.37 0.04 5.75
CA ARG A 116 -27.38 -0.86 6.34
C ARG A 116 -27.10 -1.05 7.84
N PRO A 117 -28.16 -1.26 8.67
CA PRO A 117 -27.96 -1.64 10.06
C PRO A 117 -27.15 -2.93 10.16
N LEU A 118 -26.18 -2.96 11.07
CA LEU A 118 -25.38 -4.13 11.39
C LEU A 118 -26.12 -5.08 12.36
N PRO A 119 -25.75 -6.39 12.45
CA PRO A 119 -26.04 -7.22 13.61
C PRO A 119 -25.51 -6.55 14.89
N PRO A 120 -25.95 -6.95 16.12
CA PRO A 120 -25.45 -6.29 17.33
C PRO A 120 -23.92 -6.27 17.33
N PRO A 121 -23.28 -5.09 17.18
CA PRO A 121 -21.83 -5.00 17.11
C PRO A 121 -21.22 -5.10 18.50
N PRO A 122 -19.90 -5.32 18.63
CA PRO A 122 -19.18 -5.09 19.88
C PRO A 122 -19.39 -3.64 20.37
N ASP A 123 -19.28 -3.40 21.68
CA ASP A 123 -19.37 -2.04 22.23
C ASP A 123 -18.05 -1.27 22.08
N SER A 124 -16.91 -1.99 22.04
CA SER A 124 -15.58 -1.41 22.02
C SER A 124 -14.58 -2.23 21.21
N ILE A 125 -13.72 -1.54 20.43
CA ILE A 125 -12.66 -2.15 19.62
C ILE A 125 -11.32 -1.46 19.92
N GLY A 126 -10.31 -2.28 20.27
CA GLY A 126 -8.93 -1.85 20.42
C GLY A 126 -8.09 -2.19 19.20
N ILE A 127 -7.30 -1.24 18.71
CA ILE A 127 -6.38 -1.41 17.58
C ILE A 127 -4.96 -1.12 18.07
N VAL A 128 -4.06 -2.11 18.02
CA VAL A 128 -2.66 -1.96 18.41
C VAL A 128 -1.79 -1.77 17.19
N GLY A 129 -1.37 -0.54 16.96
CA GLY A 129 -0.60 -0.09 15.80
C GLY A 129 -1.37 0.91 14.94
N ALA A 130 -0.78 2.08 14.74
CA ALA A 130 -1.33 3.22 14.01
C ALA A 130 -0.74 3.34 12.58
N GLY A 131 -0.28 2.21 11.99
CA GLY A 131 0.19 2.15 10.60
C GLY A 131 -0.96 1.89 9.62
N ALA A 132 -0.63 1.48 8.38
CA ALA A 132 -1.58 1.21 7.30
C ALA A 132 -2.81 0.39 7.73
N ALA A 133 -2.57 -0.79 8.29
CA ALA A 133 -3.66 -1.70 8.68
C ALA A 133 -4.55 -1.10 9.79
N GLY A 134 -3.94 -0.46 10.80
CA GLY A 134 -4.70 0.15 11.91
C GLY A 134 -5.51 1.36 11.46
N ALA A 135 -4.93 2.25 10.65
CA ALA A 135 -5.61 3.42 10.11
C ALA A 135 -6.78 3.01 9.20
N ALA A 136 -6.55 2.09 8.27
CA ALA A 136 -7.60 1.60 7.38
C ALA A 136 -8.71 0.85 8.14
N ALA A 137 -8.36 0.12 9.21
CA ALA A 137 -9.34 -0.57 10.03
C ALA A 137 -10.26 0.41 10.77
N CYS A 138 -9.71 1.42 11.45
CA CYS A 138 -10.54 2.36 12.23
C CYS A 138 -11.51 3.14 11.33
N GLU A 139 -11.10 3.54 10.13
CA GLU A 139 -11.98 4.16 9.15
C GLU A 139 -13.04 3.21 8.61
N MET A 140 -12.64 1.95 8.29
CA MET A 140 -13.59 0.95 7.78
C MET A 140 -14.66 0.59 8.83
N LEU A 141 -14.32 0.56 10.10
CA LEU A 141 -15.30 0.40 11.18
C LEU A 141 -16.39 1.48 11.12
N ARG A 142 -16.00 2.75 11.00
CA ARG A 142 -16.96 3.86 10.88
C ARG A 142 -17.78 3.80 9.60
N LYS A 143 -17.15 3.54 8.47
CA LYS A 143 -17.81 3.36 7.17
C LYS A 143 -18.81 2.20 7.18
N SER A 144 -18.50 1.15 7.92
CA SER A 144 -19.42 0.00 8.11
C SER A 144 -20.56 0.29 9.10
N GLY A 145 -20.67 1.52 9.64
CA GLY A 145 -21.74 1.93 10.54
C GLY A 145 -21.52 1.60 12.02
N PHE A 146 -20.30 1.23 12.42
CA PHE A 146 -19.96 1.02 13.83
C PHE A 146 -19.98 2.32 14.61
N THR A 147 -20.78 2.39 15.68
CA THR A 147 -20.95 3.56 16.54
C THR A 147 -20.28 3.41 17.91
N GLY A 148 -19.80 2.21 18.25
CA GLY A 148 -19.11 1.92 19.52
C GLY A 148 -17.75 2.61 19.64
N ALA A 149 -17.08 2.41 20.76
CA ALA A 149 -15.77 3.01 21.04
C ALA A 149 -14.67 2.40 20.15
N ILE A 150 -13.83 3.25 19.54
CA ILE A 150 -12.60 2.84 18.85
C ILE A 150 -11.41 3.49 19.54
N THR A 151 -10.44 2.69 19.96
CA THR A 151 -9.17 3.16 20.51
C THR A 151 -8.02 2.62 19.67
N VAL A 152 -7.23 3.51 19.04
CA VAL A 152 -6.00 3.18 18.31
C VAL A 152 -4.81 3.50 19.18
N ILE A 153 -3.90 2.54 19.39
CA ILE A 153 -2.70 2.67 20.25
C ILE A 153 -1.48 2.65 19.32
N GLY A 154 -0.79 3.77 19.19
CA GLY A 154 0.39 3.97 18.35
C GLY A 154 1.66 4.18 19.14
N ALA A 155 2.75 3.48 18.75
CA ALA A 155 4.06 3.65 19.38
C ALA A 155 4.78 4.95 18.97
N GLU A 156 4.43 5.51 17.82
CA GLU A 156 4.94 6.79 17.33
C GLU A 156 4.23 7.96 18.04
N GLU A 157 4.94 9.08 18.20
CA GLU A 157 4.40 10.30 18.81
C GLU A 157 3.48 11.07 17.86
N THR A 158 3.46 10.68 16.58
CA THR A 158 2.63 11.29 15.53
C THR A 158 1.32 10.51 15.32
N LEU A 159 0.31 11.20 14.80
CA LEU A 159 -0.85 10.55 14.20
C LEU A 159 -0.42 9.65 13.01
N PRO A 160 -1.30 8.75 12.53
CA PRO A 160 -1.01 7.90 11.37
C PRO A 160 -0.50 8.70 10.17
N VAL A 161 0.60 8.23 9.56
CA VAL A 161 1.27 8.88 8.43
C VAL A 161 1.33 7.98 7.20
N ASP A 162 1.38 8.60 6.03
CA ASP A 162 1.61 7.97 4.74
C ASP A 162 3.09 7.54 4.62
N ARG A 163 3.39 6.31 5.02
CA ARG A 163 4.78 5.79 4.99
C ARG A 163 5.38 5.63 3.60
N PRO A 164 4.64 5.27 2.54
CA PRO A 164 5.17 5.26 1.19
C PRO A 164 5.87 6.55 0.78
N ASN A 165 5.36 7.70 1.18
CA ASN A 165 5.98 9.00 0.90
C ASN A 165 7.28 9.26 1.66
N LEU A 166 7.50 8.59 2.79
CA LEU A 166 8.71 8.78 3.61
C LEU A 166 10.00 8.35 2.91
N SER A 167 9.94 7.48 1.88
CA SER A 167 11.06 7.08 1.03
C SER A 167 11.06 7.74 -0.35
N LYS A 168 9.98 8.46 -0.71
CA LYS A 168 9.73 9.05 -2.03
C LYS A 168 9.67 10.59 -1.95
N ASP A 169 8.54 11.18 -2.28
CA ASP A 169 8.40 12.62 -2.47
C ASP A 169 8.77 13.46 -1.24
N TYR A 170 8.43 13.01 -0.04
CA TYR A 170 8.84 13.70 1.18
C TYR A 170 10.36 13.66 1.37
N LEU A 171 10.98 12.47 1.24
CA LEU A 171 12.44 12.35 1.34
C LEU A 171 13.14 13.10 0.21
N ALA A 172 12.58 13.12 -0.99
CA ALA A 172 13.11 13.83 -2.15
C ALA A 172 12.99 15.36 -2.02
N GLY A 173 12.09 15.86 -1.17
CA GLY A 173 11.82 17.30 -1.00
C GLY A 173 10.73 17.85 -1.91
N ASN A 174 9.98 16.98 -2.57
CA ASN A 174 8.89 17.32 -3.50
C ASN A 174 7.53 17.47 -2.79
N ALA A 175 7.37 16.89 -1.58
CA ALA A 175 6.17 16.97 -0.78
C ALA A 175 6.45 17.64 0.57
N PRO A 176 5.60 18.58 1.03
CA PRO A 176 5.73 19.17 2.35
C PRO A 176 5.28 18.16 3.45
N GLU A 177 5.76 18.38 4.67
CA GLU A 177 5.53 17.43 5.78
C GLU A 177 4.07 17.31 6.19
N GLU A 178 3.29 18.37 6.09
CA GLU A 178 1.85 18.36 6.40
C GLU A 178 1.04 17.39 5.55
N TRP A 179 1.55 16.98 4.39
CA TRP A 179 0.92 15.96 3.53
C TRP A 179 1.16 14.53 4.04
N MET A 180 2.07 14.36 5.01
CA MET A 180 2.38 13.04 5.54
C MET A 180 1.27 12.48 6.45
N GLN A 181 0.42 13.33 7.03
CA GLN A 181 -0.68 12.87 7.87
C GLN A 181 -1.79 12.26 7.01
N LEU A 182 -2.21 11.03 7.35
CA LEU A 182 -3.35 10.39 6.67
C LEU A 182 -4.66 11.11 6.97
N ARG A 183 -4.83 11.60 8.20
CA ARG A 183 -6.02 12.34 8.66
C ARG A 183 -5.63 13.40 9.69
N THR A 184 -6.39 14.48 9.73
CA THR A 184 -6.19 15.54 10.71
C THR A 184 -6.69 15.13 12.10
N PRO A 185 -6.27 15.81 13.19
CA PRO A 185 -6.81 15.57 14.54
C PRO A 185 -8.34 15.74 14.61
N GLU A 186 -8.87 16.72 13.87
CA GLU A 186 -10.30 17.02 13.81
C GLU A 186 -11.09 15.83 13.25
N PHE A 187 -10.57 15.16 12.20
CA PHE A 187 -11.19 13.97 11.65
C PHE A 187 -11.38 12.88 12.71
N TYR A 188 -10.34 12.58 13.50
CA TYR A 188 -10.45 11.57 14.56
C TYR A 188 -11.46 11.96 15.64
N ALA A 189 -11.49 13.25 16.01
CA ALA A 189 -12.45 13.78 16.97
C ALA A 189 -13.90 13.70 16.44
N GLU A 190 -14.15 14.13 15.22
CA GLU A 190 -15.46 14.06 14.56
C GLU A 190 -15.96 12.64 14.38
N GLN A 191 -15.04 11.69 14.08
CA GLN A 191 -15.35 10.28 13.96
C GLN A 191 -15.39 9.55 15.32
N ASN A 192 -15.23 10.25 16.45
CA ASN A 192 -15.16 9.66 17.79
C ASN A 192 -14.16 8.47 17.88
N ILE A 193 -12.97 8.67 17.33
CA ILE A 193 -11.86 7.71 17.36
C ILE A 193 -10.78 8.24 18.32
N GLU A 194 -10.52 7.51 19.41
CA GLU A 194 -9.42 7.82 20.33
C GLU A 194 -8.10 7.32 19.72
N VAL A 195 -7.14 8.21 19.47
CA VAL A 195 -5.78 7.85 19.05
C VAL A 195 -4.80 8.16 20.16
N ILE A 196 -4.22 7.13 20.75
CA ILE A 196 -3.20 7.22 21.81
C ILE A 196 -1.83 7.09 21.15
N THR A 197 -1.11 8.19 21.04
CA THR A 197 0.24 8.26 20.46
C THR A 197 1.32 8.07 21.53
N GLY A 198 2.53 7.63 21.12
CA GLY A 198 3.68 7.46 22.01
C GLY A 198 3.48 6.37 23.08
N ARG A 199 2.64 5.37 22.83
CA ARG A 199 2.38 4.26 23.76
C ARG A 199 2.48 2.90 23.09
N ARG A 200 3.00 1.93 23.83
CA ARG A 200 3.12 0.54 23.42
C ARG A 200 2.24 -0.37 24.27
N ALA A 201 1.54 -1.30 23.64
CA ALA A 201 0.93 -2.41 24.33
C ALA A 201 2.02 -3.46 24.63
N LEU A 202 2.22 -3.77 25.92
CA LEU A 202 3.24 -4.71 26.38
C LEU A 202 2.67 -6.11 26.67
N GLN A 203 1.40 -6.19 27.04
CA GLN A 203 0.72 -7.45 27.35
C GLN A 203 -0.68 -7.47 26.75
N LEU A 204 -1.11 -8.64 26.35
CA LEU A 204 -2.46 -8.95 25.93
C LEU A 204 -2.93 -10.20 26.68
N ASP A 205 -4.03 -10.09 27.40
CA ASP A 205 -4.78 -11.25 27.92
C ASP A 205 -5.88 -11.61 26.90
N PRO A 206 -5.75 -12.72 26.15
CA PRO A 206 -6.72 -13.07 25.13
C PRO A 206 -8.08 -13.47 25.71
N SER A 207 -8.13 -13.96 26.94
CA SER A 207 -9.37 -14.45 27.56
C SER A 207 -10.30 -13.31 27.95
N THR A 208 -9.74 -12.21 28.44
CA THR A 208 -10.47 -11.00 28.84
C THR A 208 -10.36 -9.88 27.81
N LYS A 209 -9.60 -10.11 26.73
CA LYS A 209 -9.27 -9.09 25.72
C LYS A 209 -8.77 -7.78 26.32
N THR A 210 -7.88 -7.91 27.33
CA THR A 210 -7.31 -6.78 28.06
C THR A 210 -5.88 -6.50 27.59
N LEU A 211 -5.63 -5.25 27.17
CA LEU A 211 -4.29 -4.73 26.88
C LEU A 211 -3.70 -4.05 28.11
N THR A 212 -2.41 -4.25 28.35
CA THR A 212 -1.63 -3.48 29.32
C THR A 212 -0.61 -2.65 28.55
N LEU A 213 -0.65 -1.33 28.72
CA LEU A 213 0.26 -0.39 28.08
C LEU A 213 1.58 -0.22 28.88
N ASP A 214 2.58 0.39 28.25
CA ASP A 214 3.91 0.66 28.83
C ASP A 214 3.89 1.60 30.05
N ASN A 215 2.83 2.37 30.24
CA ASN A 215 2.58 3.20 31.42
C ASN A 215 1.76 2.49 32.53
N GLY A 216 1.50 1.19 32.38
CA GLY A 216 0.72 0.39 33.33
C GLY A 216 -0.80 0.49 33.19
N VAL A 217 -1.32 1.36 32.30
CA VAL A 217 -2.77 1.47 32.07
C VAL A 217 -3.28 0.17 31.42
N ARG A 218 -4.41 -0.33 31.94
CA ARG A 218 -5.10 -1.52 31.42
C ARG A 218 -6.41 -1.11 30.76
N ARG A 219 -6.69 -1.66 29.58
CA ARG A 219 -7.94 -1.43 28.85
C ARG A 219 -8.49 -2.75 28.30
N ALA A 220 -9.75 -3.02 28.58
CA ALA A 220 -10.48 -4.16 28.04
C ALA A 220 -11.31 -3.73 26.82
N PHE A 221 -11.46 -4.63 25.86
CA PHE A 221 -12.22 -4.43 24.63
C PHE A 221 -13.04 -5.68 24.30
N ASP A 222 -14.06 -5.53 23.44
CA ASP A 222 -14.84 -6.66 22.95
C ASP A 222 -14.16 -7.35 21.77
N ALA A 223 -13.39 -6.60 20.98
CA ALA A 223 -12.51 -7.13 19.94
C ALA A 223 -11.19 -6.35 19.87
N ILE A 224 -10.12 -7.02 19.44
CA ILE A 224 -8.78 -6.41 19.33
C ILE A 224 -8.18 -6.75 17.96
N LEU A 225 -7.62 -5.73 17.29
CA LEU A 225 -6.77 -5.88 16.11
C LEU A 225 -5.31 -5.66 16.48
N LEU A 226 -4.46 -6.65 16.20
CA LEU A 226 -3.00 -6.52 16.24
C LEU A 226 -2.52 -6.05 14.87
N ALA A 227 -2.04 -4.80 14.77
CA ALA A 227 -1.50 -4.16 13.59
C ALA A 227 -0.10 -3.59 13.87
N THR A 228 0.70 -4.34 14.66
CA THR A 228 2.00 -3.88 15.19
C THR A 228 3.10 -3.75 14.13
N GLY A 229 2.85 -4.23 12.91
CA GLY A 229 3.75 -4.06 11.78
C GLY A 229 5.08 -4.80 11.92
N ALA A 230 6.13 -4.18 11.38
CA ALA A 230 7.49 -4.71 11.42
C ALA A 230 8.50 -3.59 11.69
N ASP A 231 9.62 -3.92 12.33
CA ASP A 231 10.72 -3.01 12.60
C ASP A 231 11.90 -3.25 11.65
N PRO A 232 12.62 -2.20 11.23
CA PRO A 232 13.82 -2.32 10.41
C PRO A 232 14.89 -3.16 11.10
N ILE A 233 15.56 -4.01 10.33
CA ILE A 233 16.72 -4.75 10.81
C ILE A 233 17.87 -3.75 11.03
N ARG A 234 18.40 -3.71 12.27
CA ARG A 234 19.57 -2.91 12.59
C ARG A 234 20.82 -3.72 12.37
N LEU A 235 21.80 -3.09 11.75
CA LEU A 235 23.12 -3.72 11.51
C LEU A 235 23.91 -3.85 12.81
N THR A 236 24.74 -4.89 12.88
CA THR A 236 25.55 -5.22 14.06
C THR A 236 27.07 -5.01 13.90
N PRO A 237 27.64 -4.75 12.69
CA PRO A 237 29.09 -4.47 12.59
C PRO A 237 29.51 -3.28 13.46
N PRO A 238 30.76 -3.27 13.96
CA PRO A 238 31.28 -2.16 14.75
C PRO A 238 31.11 -0.80 14.06
N GLY A 239 30.58 0.19 14.78
CA GLY A 239 30.30 1.53 14.27
C GLY A 239 28.94 1.69 13.59
N ALA A 240 28.15 0.63 13.51
CA ALA A 240 26.83 0.65 12.86
C ALA A 240 25.73 1.38 13.65
N GLU A 241 25.99 1.82 14.86
CA GLU A 241 25.06 2.60 15.68
C GLU A 241 24.69 3.97 15.07
N ARG A 242 25.49 4.44 14.11
CA ARG A 242 25.26 5.69 13.36
C ARG A 242 24.45 5.51 12.08
N VAL A 243 24.10 4.27 11.74
CA VAL A 243 23.37 3.97 10.50
C VAL A 243 21.90 4.31 10.70
N HIS A 244 21.40 5.21 9.84
CA HIS A 244 19.99 5.51 9.78
C HIS A 244 19.21 4.31 9.23
N VAL A 245 18.01 4.10 9.76
CA VAL A 245 16.99 3.22 9.17
C VAL A 245 15.81 4.10 8.73
N LEU A 246 14.94 3.57 7.89
CA LEU A 246 13.77 4.31 7.44
C LEU A 246 12.50 3.49 7.73
N ARG A 247 11.68 3.99 8.65
CA ARG A 247 10.36 3.42 8.96
C ARG A 247 9.36 4.48 9.40
N THR A 248 9.80 5.48 10.15
CA THR A 248 8.96 6.50 10.78
C THR A 248 9.22 7.87 10.18
N LEU A 249 8.30 8.81 10.41
CA LEU A 249 8.50 10.22 10.02
C LEU A 249 9.76 10.80 10.68
N LYS A 250 10.04 10.40 11.93
CA LYS A 250 11.27 10.79 12.64
C LYS A 250 12.54 10.31 11.93
N ASP A 251 12.53 9.08 11.40
CA ASP A 251 13.67 8.54 10.66
C ASP A 251 13.90 9.34 9.36
N SER A 252 12.81 9.61 8.60
CA SER A 252 12.91 10.40 7.36
C SER A 252 13.43 11.81 7.63
N ARG A 253 12.94 12.49 8.68
CA ARG A 253 13.47 13.80 9.11
C ARG A 253 14.97 13.75 9.43
N ALA A 254 15.42 12.70 10.11
CA ALA A 254 16.84 12.52 10.45
C ALA A 254 17.69 12.36 9.19
N ILE A 255 17.21 11.59 8.19
CA ILE A 255 17.91 11.44 6.91
C ILE A 255 17.90 12.76 6.13
N ILE A 256 16.78 13.48 6.08
CA ILE A 256 16.67 14.78 5.41
C ILE A 256 17.66 15.79 6.01
N GLY A 257 17.85 15.78 7.34
CA GLY A 257 18.82 16.65 8.01
C GLY A 257 20.27 16.41 7.63
N GLU A 258 20.60 15.21 7.10
CA GLU A 258 21.92 14.86 6.60
C GLU A 258 22.06 15.07 5.08
N ALA A 259 20.94 15.12 4.35
CA ALA A 259 20.87 15.05 2.88
C ALA A 259 21.08 16.43 2.23
N GLU A 260 22.25 17.03 2.42
CA GLU A 260 22.66 18.26 1.75
C GLU A 260 23.35 17.96 0.40
N LYS A 261 23.25 18.92 -0.54
CA LYS A 261 23.90 18.83 -1.86
C LYS A 261 25.39 18.50 -1.77
N GLY A 262 25.81 17.50 -2.53
CA GLY A 262 27.21 17.06 -2.64
C GLY A 262 27.70 16.19 -1.48
N ARG A 263 26.87 15.94 -0.43
CA ARG A 263 27.24 14.98 0.62
C ARG A 263 27.19 13.55 0.09
N LYS A 264 28.09 12.72 0.59
CA LYS A 264 28.22 11.31 0.22
C LYS A 264 27.28 10.46 1.06
N ALA A 265 26.22 9.97 0.43
CA ALA A 265 25.26 9.06 1.03
C ALA A 265 25.61 7.61 0.69
N LEU A 266 25.79 6.78 1.71
CA LEU A 266 25.93 5.35 1.54
C LEU A 266 24.59 4.67 1.84
N VAL A 267 24.03 3.95 0.88
CA VAL A 267 22.82 3.15 1.04
C VAL A 267 23.20 1.67 1.12
N LEU A 268 22.81 1.00 2.19
CA LEU A 268 23.06 -0.42 2.40
C LEU A 268 21.79 -1.21 2.10
N GLY A 269 21.85 -2.07 1.08
CA GLY A 269 20.74 -2.85 0.55
C GLY A 269 20.20 -2.29 -0.76
N ALA A 270 20.11 -3.15 -1.78
CA ALA A 270 19.50 -2.87 -3.08
C ALA A 270 18.06 -3.43 -3.17
N SER A 271 17.32 -3.32 -2.06
CA SER A 271 15.89 -3.61 -1.96
C SER A 271 15.05 -2.43 -2.46
N PHE A 272 13.72 -2.57 -2.51
CA PHE A 272 12.81 -1.47 -2.90
C PHE A 272 13.08 -0.20 -2.09
N ILE A 273 13.07 -0.28 -0.76
CA ILE A 273 13.28 0.89 0.11
C ILE A 273 14.69 1.47 -0.10
N GLY A 274 15.72 0.63 -0.21
CA GLY A 274 17.08 1.11 -0.44
C GLY A 274 17.22 1.88 -1.75
N LEU A 275 16.60 1.38 -2.83
CA LEU A 275 16.63 2.04 -4.13
C LEU A 275 15.76 3.30 -4.18
N GLU A 276 14.59 3.30 -3.54
CA GLU A 276 13.76 4.51 -3.40
C GLU A 276 14.50 5.62 -2.63
N VAL A 277 15.18 5.25 -1.53
CA VAL A 277 16.05 6.17 -0.79
C VAL A 277 17.17 6.70 -1.67
N ALA A 278 17.82 5.82 -2.45
CA ALA A 278 18.89 6.24 -3.36
C ALA A 278 18.37 7.25 -4.41
N ALA A 279 17.19 7.01 -5.01
CA ALA A 279 16.58 7.94 -5.96
C ALA A 279 16.24 9.29 -5.29
N SER A 280 15.63 9.26 -4.10
CA SER A 280 15.26 10.46 -3.34
C SER A 280 16.49 11.29 -2.91
N LEU A 281 17.58 10.64 -2.52
CA LEU A 281 18.83 11.31 -2.17
C LEU A 281 19.52 11.91 -3.42
N ARG A 282 19.40 11.26 -4.59
CA ARG A 282 19.85 11.87 -5.87
C ARG A 282 19.02 13.10 -6.24
N ALA A 283 17.71 13.11 -5.97
CA ALA A 283 16.88 14.30 -6.16
C ALA A 283 17.35 15.49 -5.26
N ARG A 284 17.96 15.20 -4.10
CA ARG A 284 18.62 16.19 -3.23
C ARG A 284 20.06 16.50 -3.62
N GLU A 285 20.51 16.00 -4.75
CA GLU A 285 21.87 16.20 -5.28
C GLU A 285 22.99 15.61 -4.38
N CYS A 286 22.70 14.60 -3.55
CA CYS A 286 23.72 13.83 -2.85
C CYS A 286 24.53 12.95 -3.82
N ASP A 287 25.79 12.65 -3.48
CA ASP A 287 26.59 11.61 -4.15
C ASP A 287 26.27 10.25 -3.52
N VAL A 288 25.56 9.38 -4.27
CA VAL A 288 24.97 8.17 -3.72
C VAL A 288 25.70 6.91 -4.15
N THR A 289 26.13 6.12 -3.17
CA THR A 289 26.68 4.77 -3.40
C THR A 289 25.76 3.73 -2.72
N VAL A 290 25.34 2.71 -3.49
CA VAL A 290 24.54 1.57 -3.00
C VAL A 290 25.46 0.36 -2.85
N VAL A 291 25.43 -0.28 -1.67
CA VAL A 291 26.16 -1.52 -1.37
C VAL A 291 25.17 -2.64 -1.07
N ALA A 292 25.29 -3.78 -1.72
CA ALA A 292 24.41 -4.92 -1.50
C ALA A 292 25.08 -6.27 -1.74
N PRO A 293 24.65 -7.34 -1.04
CA PRO A 293 25.23 -8.67 -1.21
C PRO A 293 24.83 -9.35 -2.53
N GLU A 294 23.74 -8.91 -3.15
CA GLU A 294 23.24 -9.42 -4.43
C GLU A 294 24.11 -8.89 -5.58
N ASP A 295 24.27 -9.69 -6.65
CA ASP A 295 24.96 -9.27 -7.88
C ASP A 295 24.09 -8.35 -8.75
N VAL A 296 22.77 -8.46 -8.59
CA VAL A 296 21.77 -7.65 -9.31
C VAL A 296 20.74 -7.14 -8.30
N PRO A 297 20.43 -5.82 -8.30
CA PRO A 297 19.38 -5.27 -7.44
C PRO A 297 18.04 -5.96 -7.68
N LEU A 298 17.24 -6.14 -6.62
CA LEU A 298 15.89 -6.73 -6.68
C LEU A 298 15.82 -8.14 -7.31
N ALA A 299 16.94 -8.82 -7.63
CA ALA A 299 16.91 -10.09 -8.35
C ALA A 299 16.05 -11.16 -7.67
N LYS A 300 16.06 -11.23 -6.33
CA LYS A 300 15.28 -12.21 -5.59
C LYS A 300 13.75 -12.04 -5.73
N PRO A 301 13.17 -10.83 -5.61
CA PRO A 301 11.72 -10.62 -5.80
C PRO A 301 11.31 -10.36 -7.25
N MET A 302 12.21 -9.86 -8.13
CA MET A 302 11.85 -9.30 -9.43
C MET A 302 12.59 -9.93 -10.62
N GLY A 303 13.52 -10.84 -10.36
CA GLY A 303 14.31 -11.44 -11.41
C GLY A 303 15.50 -10.60 -11.89
N ALA A 304 16.33 -11.25 -12.70
CA ALA A 304 17.60 -10.67 -13.13
C ALA A 304 17.40 -9.57 -14.20
N GLU A 305 16.46 -9.74 -15.11
CA GLU A 305 16.26 -8.81 -16.23
C GLU A 305 15.72 -7.46 -15.72
N LEU A 306 14.65 -7.48 -14.91
CA LEU A 306 14.10 -6.25 -14.33
C LEU A 306 15.11 -5.61 -13.36
N GLY A 307 15.83 -6.42 -12.57
CA GLY A 307 16.86 -5.91 -11.68
C GLY A 307 18.00 -5.21 -12.43
N ALA A 308 18.46 -5.76 -13.57
CA ALA A 308 19.47 -5.14 -14.41
C ALA A 308 18.98 -3.83 -15.06
N PHE A 309 17.71 -3.78 -15.48
CA PHE A 309 17.07 -2.56 -15.98
C PHE A 309 17.04 -1.46 -14.91
N ILE A 310 16.62 -1.77 -13.69
CA ILE A 310 16.57 -0.83 -12.57
C ILE A 310 18.00 -0.36 -12.20
N ARG A 311 18.97 -1.25 -12.19
CA ARG A 311 20.37 -0.87 -11.98
C ARG A 311 20.83 0.17 -13.01
N LYS A 312 20.62 -0.11 -14.31
CA LYS A 312 20.98 0.80 -15.42
C LYS A 312 20.28 2.17 -15.28
N LEU A 313 19.01 2.16 -14.88
CA LEU A 313 18.23 3.38 -14.62
C LEU A 313 18.88 4.22 -13.51
N HIS A 314 19.21 3.62 -12.38
CA HIS A 314 19.88 4.31 -11.26
C HIS A 314 21.27 4.80 -11.63
N GLU A 315 22.07 3.99 -12.34
CA GLU A 315 23.40 4.38 -12.83
C GLU A 315 23.32 5.59 -13.77
N SER A 316 22.29 5.66 -14.64
CA SER A 316 22.07 6.81 -15.53
C SER A 316 21.72 8.11 -14.79
N HIS A 317 21.24 7.98 -13.54
CA HIS A 317 21.00 9.11 -12.65
C HIS A 317 22.14 9.36 -11.65
N GLY A 318 23.32 8.73 -11.86
CA GLY A 318 24.53 8.97 -11.10
C GLY A 318 24.58 8.22 -9.75
N VAL A 319 23.86 7.13 -9.59
CA VAL A 319 24.05 6.20 -8.46
C VAL A 319 25.20 5.25 -8.76
N HIS A 320 26.09 5.08 -7.79
CA HIS A 320 27.20 4.12 -7.86
C HIS A 320 26.83 2.82 -7.13
N PHE A 321 27.12 1.67 -7.73
CA PHE A 321 26.85 0.37 -7.10
C PHE A 321 28.13 -0.36 -6.71
N ARG A 322 28.10 -1.02 -5.54
CA ARG A 322 29.05 -2.00 -5.03
C ARG A 322 28.27 -3.26 -4.66
N LEU A 323 28.10 -4.12 -5.64
CA LEU A 323 27.29 -5.35 -5.53
C LEU A 323 28.18 -6.57 -5.22
N GLY A 324 27.58 -7.68 -4.77
CA GLY A 324 28.30 -8.89 -4.37
C GLY A 324 29.12 -8.74 -3.07
N THR A 325 28.84 -7.71 -2.27
CA THR A 325 29.58 -7.42 -1.04
C THR A 325 28.70 -6.78 0.03
N THR A 326 29.20 -6.72 1.25
CA THR A 326 28.50 -6.13 2.40
C THR A 326 29.42 -5.24 3.24
N ALA A 327 28.82 -4.41 4.10
CA ALA A 327 29.57 -3.65 5.09
C ALA A 327 30.14 -4.58 6.18
N SER A 328 31.43 -4.49 6.44
CA SER A 328 32.12 -5.28 7.48
C SER A 328 32.46 -4.46 8.72
N LYS A 329 32.84 -3.18 8.55
CA LYS A 329 33.24 -2.28 9.64
C LYS A 329 32.93 -0.84 9.25
N PHE A 330 32.42 -0.04 10.17
CA PHE A 330 32.24 1.41 9.99
C PHE A 330 33.33 2.16 10.73
N GLU A 331 34.02 3.06 10.03
CA GLU A 331 34.95 4.03 10.58
C GLU A 331 34.29 5.43 10.58
N ALA A 332 34.99 6.46 10.95
CA ALA A 332 34.40 7.80 11.13
C ALA A 332 33.74 8.34 9.85
N ASN A 333 34.37 8.13 8.68
CA ASN A 333 33.96 8.70 7.38
C ASN A 333 34.06 7.70 6.21
N ARG A 334 34.19 6.41 6.50
CA ARG A 334 34.20 5.35 5.49
C ARG A 334 33.73 4.03 6.08
N VAL A 335 33.16 3.19 5.23
CA VAL A 335 32.89 1.77 5.53
C VAL A 335 33.97 0.91 4.87
N ILE A 336 34.42 -0.12 5.57
CA ILE A 336 35.23 -1.19 4.96
C ILE A 336 34.25 -2.30 4.55
N LEU A 337 34.25 -2.64 3.28
CA LEU A 337 33.44 -3.73 2.73
C LEU A 337 34.08 -5.09 3.05
N ALA A 338 33.29 -6.18 2.91
CA ALA A 338 33.77 -7.54 3.16
C ALA A 338 34.94 -7.96 2.24
N ASN A 339 35.03 -7.37 1.05
CA ASN A 339 36.16 -7.55 0.11
C ASN A 339 37.39 -6.67 0.44
N GLY A 340 37.36 -5.88 1.51
CA GLY A 340 38.39 -4.98 1.95
C GLY A 340 38.39 -3.58 1.31
N GLU A 341 37.48 -3.31 0.35
CA GLU A 341 37.36 -1.99 -0.29
C GLU A 341 36.84 -0.93 0.70
N PRO A 342 37.52 0.24 0.83
CA PRO A 342 36.99 1.35 1.60
C PRO A 342 36.07 2.21 0.74
N VAL A 343 34.85 2.48 1.22
CA VAL A 343 33.87 3.37 0.59
C VAL A 343 33.64 4.57 1.50
N PRO A 344 33.95 5.81 1.05
CA PRO A 344 33.75 7.02 1.85
C PRO A 344 32.27 7.36 1.95
N PHE A 345 31.86 7.90 3.10
CA PHE A 345 30.52 8.44 3.33
C PHE A 345 30.52 9.60 4.31
N ASP A 346 29.49 10.44 4.24
CA ASP A 346 29.15 11.44 5.26
C ASP A 346 28.02 10.93 6.17
N PHE A 347 27.07 10.16 5.61
CA PHE A 347 26.00 9.46 6.34
C PHE A 347 25.61 8.15 5.66
N VAL A 348 24.93 7.27 6.41
CA VAL A 348 24.56 5.93 5.96
C VAL A 348 23.10 5.66 6.23
N VAL A 349 22.40 5.08 5.24
CA VAL A 349 21.02 4.60 5.39
C VAL A 349 20.95 3.11 5.08
N ALA A 350 20.30 2.31 5.95
CA ALA A 350 20.14 0.87 5.74
C ALA A 350 18.71 0.52 5.34
N GLY A 351 18.57 -0.16 4.20
CA GLY A 351 17.36 -0.77 3.70
C GLY A 351 17.52 -2.29 3.53
N VAL A 352 17.89 -2.99 4.62
CA VAL A 352 18.28 -4.42 4.61
C VAL A 352 17.17 -5.37 5.05
N GLY A 353 15.92 -4.91 5.02
CA GLY A 353 14.75 -5.69 5.41
C GLY A 353 14.20 -5.33 6.79
N VAL A 354 13.10 -6.00 7.13
CA VAL A 354 12.37 -5.78 8.38
C VAL A 354 12.10 -7.10 9.09
N ARG A 355 11.74 -7.02 10.39
CA ARG A 355 11.31 -8.16 11.21
C ARG A 355 9.92 -7.89 11.78
N PRO A 356 8.95 -8.83 11.65
CA PRO A 356 7.60 -8.63 12.16
C PRO A 356 7.56 -8.52 13.68
N ASN A 357 6.75 -7.59 14.20
CA ASN A 357 6.59 -7.31 15.63
C ASN A 357 5.60 -8.25 16.28
N THR A 358 5.98 -9.52 16.43
CA THR A 358 5.12 -10.61 16.94
C THR A 358 5.19 -10.81 18.45
N MET A 359 6.03 -10.08 19.18
CA MET A 359 6.27 -10.29 20.62
C MET A 359 4.97 -10.27 21.43
N LEU A 360 4.09 -9.29 21.21
CA LEU A 360 2.80 -9.19 21.93
C LEU A 360 1.94 -10.44 21.70
N ALA A 361 1.87 -10.94 20.46
CA ALA A 361 1.14 -12.15 20.13
C ALA A 361 1.77 -13.41 20.74
N GLN A 362 3.11 -13.50 20.75
CA GLN A 362 3.84 -14.62 21.39
C GLN A 362 3.59 -14.67 22.89
N LEU A 363 3.69 -13.53 23.59
CA LEU A 363 3.42 -13.43 25.03
C LEU A 363 1.96 -13.77 25.34
N ALA A 364 1.03 -13.43 24.45
CA ALA A 364 -0.38 -13.81 24.54
C ALA A 364 -0.65 -15.27 24.15
N ARG A 365 0.38 -16.06 23.79
CA ARG A 365 0.28 -17.46 23.35
C ARG A 365 -0.60 -17.67 22.12
N LEU A 366 -0.70 -16.67 21.26
CA LEU A 366 -1.29 -16.84 19.93
C LEU A 366 -0.36 -17.69 19.04
N ARG A 367 -0.90 -18.33 18.02
CA ARG A 367 -0.08 -19.08 17.06
C ARG A 367 0.75 -18.13 16.21
N VAL A 368 2.07 -18.31 16.24
CA VAL A 368 3.06 -17.48 15.54
C VAL A 368 4.09 -18.38 14.86
N GLU A 369 4.37 -18.08 13.60
CA GLU A 369 5.50 -18.60 12.81
C GLU A 369 6.36 -17.43 12.35
N ASN A 370 6.56 -17.25 11.03
CA ASN A 370 7.11 -16.00 10.46
C ASN A 370 6.02 -14.92 10.34
N GLY A 371 5.28 -14.69 11.43
CA GLY A 371 4.12 -13.81 11.55
C GLY A 371 3.05 -14.43 12.43
N VAL A 372 2.04 -13.65 12.81
CA VAL A 372 0.86 -14.13 13.53
C VAL A 372 -0.03 -14.89 12.56
N ILE A 373 -0.30 -16.16 12.83
CA ILE A 373 -1.15 -16.99 11.95
C ILE A 373 -2.60 -16.53 12.09
N VAL A 374 -3.21 -16.20 10.95
CA VAL A 374 -4.62 -15.83 10.83
C VAL A 374 -5.33 -16.68 9.79
N ASP A 375 -6.65 -16.71 9.86
CA ASP A 375 -7.51 -17.28 8.82
C ASP A 375 -7.80 -16.26 7.70
N GLU A 376 -8.64 -16.63 6.73
CA GLU A 376 -9.06 -15.75 5.64
C GLU A 376 -9.87 -14.53 6.09
N ARG A 377 -10.34 -14.50 7.33
CA ARG A 377 -11.05 -13.36 7.95
C ARG A 377 -10.14 -12.50 8.82
N MET A 378 -8.83 -12.73 8.76
CA MET A 378 -7.80 -12.09 9.60
C MET A 378 -7.96 -12.41 11.10
N GLN A 379 -8.72 -13.44 11.50
CA GLN A 379 -8.86 -13.86 12.89
C GLN A 379 -7.68 -14.75 13.30
N THR A 380 -7.14 -14.50 14.50
CA THR A 380 -6.06 -15.30 15.09
C THR A 380 -6.58 -16.61 15.70
N SER A 381 -5.70 -17.34 16.38
CA SER A 381 -6.09 -18.54 17.14
C SER A 381 -6.97 -18.26 18.37
N ALA A 382 -7.18 -16.99 18.74
CA ALA A 382 -8.04 -16.59 19.85
C ALA A 382 -9.27 -15.83 19.32
N PRO A 383 -10.51 -16.25 19.68
CA PRO A 383 -11.72 -15.59 19.23
C PRO A 383 -11.79 -14.10 19.61
N GLY A 384 -12.19 -13.25 18.66
CA GLY A 384 -12.29 -11.79 18.86
C GLY A 384 -10.94 -11.07 18.85
N ILE A 385 -9.83 -11.78 18.54
CA ILE A 385 -8.52 -11.19 18.32
C ILE A 385 -8.11 -11.42 16.86
N TYR A 386 -7.77 -10.33 16.17
CA TYR A 386 -7.41 -10.29 14.76
C TYR A 386 -5.97 -9.82 14.60
N ALA A 387 -5.35 -10.10 13.45
CA ALA A 387 -4.06 -9.50 13.09
C ALA A 387 -4.05 -9.14 11.61
N ALA A 388 -3.44 -7.99 11.27
CA ALA A 388 -3.37 -7.48 9.91
C ALA A 388 -2.06 -6.71 9.65
N GLY A 389 -1.71 -6.60 8.37
CA GLY A 389 -0.49 -5.93 7.89
C GLY A 389 0.75 -6.82 8.00
N ASP A 390 1.92 -6.20 8.11
CA ASP A 390 3.22 -6.87 8.02
C ASP A 390 3.42 -8.02 9.02
N ILE A 391 2.61 -8.08 10.08
CA ILE A 391 2.65 -9.18 11.07
C ILE A 391 1.83 -10.39 10.69
N ALA A 392 0.85 -10.27 9.76
CA ALA A 392 -0.11 -11.33 9.48
C ALA A 392 0.46 -12.40 8.54
N LEU A 393 0.42 -13.66 8.97
CA LEU A 393 0.68 -14.82 8.12
C LEU A 393 -0.68 -15.44 7.76
N TYR A 394 -1.16 -15.18 6.55
CA TYR A 394 -2.51 -15.47 6.09
C TYR A 394 -2.53 -16.44 4.91
N PRO A 395 -3.63 -17.17 4.67
CA PRO A 395 -3.82 -17.96 3.47
C PRO A 395 -4.16 -17.06 2.29
N ASP A 396 -3.30 -17.03 1.28
CA ASP A 396 -3.58 -16.29 0.05
C ASP A 396 -4.71 -16.95 -0.73
N TYR A 397 -5.70 -16.16 -1.10
CA TYR A 397 -6.89 -16.69 -1.75
C TYR A 397 -6.59 -17.27 -3.14
N TYR A 398 -5.73 -16.62 -3.93
CA TYR A 398 -5.44 -17.07 -5.30
C TYR A 398 -4.56 -18.31 -5.33
N SER A 399 -3.43 -18.29 -4.64
CA SER A 399 -2.44 -19.38 -4.69
C SER A 399 -2.70 -20.49 -3.66
N GLY A 400 -3.52 -20.24 -2.63
CA GLY A 400 -3.74 -21.15 -1.50
C GLY A 400 -2.54 -21.29 -0.56
N ARG A 401 -1.44 -20.58 -0.81
CA ARG A 401 -0.20 -20.63 -0.01
C ARG A 401 -0.34 -19.73 1.21
N LYS A 402 0.24 -20.11 2.33
CA LYS A 402 0.43 -19.19 3.44
C LYS A 402 1.50 -18.16 3.07
N MET A 403 1.21 -16.88 3.24
CA MET A 403 2.16 -15.81 2.98
C MET A 403 2.06 -14.68 4.01
N ARG A 404 3.15 -13.97 4.16
CA ARG A 404 3.25 -12.69 4.86
C ARG A 404 3.87 -11.68 3.90
N VAL A 405 3.24 -10.53 3.75
CA VAL A 405 3.68 -9.47 2.84
C VAL A 405 3.84 -8.17 3.59
N GLU A 406 4.79 -7.36 3.16
CA GLU A 406 5.17 -6.10 3.79
C GLU A 406 4.83 -4.94 2.84
N HIS A 407 3.57 -4.92 2.38
CA HIS A 407 3.09 -3.97 1.38
C HIS A 407 2.00 -3.08 1.97
N TRP A 408 2.08 -1.79 1.69
CA TRP A 408 1.17 -0.77 2.23
C TRP A 408 -0.29 -1.08 1.91
N VAL A 409 -0.62 -1.24 0.62
CA VAL A 409 -2.00 -1.52 0.18
C VAL A 409 -2.53 -2.83 0.74
N ALA A 410 -1.71 -3.89 0.75
CA ALA A 410 -2.11 -5.18 1.33
C ALA A 410 -2.42 -5.06 2.82
N ALA A 411 -1.61 -4.28 3.56
CA ALA A 411 -1.83 -4.02 4.98
C ALA A 411 -3.15 -3.27 5.23
N GLU A 412 -3.46 -2.25 4.44
CA GLU A 412 -4.72 -1.53 4.53
C GLU A 412 -5.92 -2.42 4.21
N GLN A 413 -5.86 -3.20 3.13
CA GLN A 413 -6.92 -4.14 2.73
C GLN A 413 -7.16 -5.22 3.80
N GLN A 414 -6.11 -5.74 4.43
CA GLN A 414 -6.22 -6.66 5.56
C GLN A 414 -6.85 -5.98 6.78
N GLY A 415 -6.49 -4.74 7.08
CA GLY A 415 -7.12 -3.92 8.13
C GLY A 415 -8.63 -3.74 7.86
N GLN A 416 -9.01 -3.44 6.63
CA GLN A 416 -10.41 -3.32 6.22
C GLN A 416 -11.16 -4.66 6.33
N THR A 417 -10.51 -5.76 5.97
CA THR A 417 -11.05 -7.12 6.13
C THR A 417 -11.29 -7.44 7.60
N ALA A 418 -10.29 -7.22 8.46
CA ALA A 418 -10.41 -7.44 9.91
C ALA A 418 -11.55 -6.60 10.51
N ALA A 419 -11.65 -5.32 10.13
CA ALA A 419 -12.70 -4.41 10.61
C ALA A 419 -14.10 -4.94 10.32
N ARG A 420 -14.36 -5.41 9.09
CA ARG A 420 -15.66 -5.99 8.73
C ARG A 420 -15.96 -7.24 9.54
N ASN A 421 -14.99 -8.13 9.69
CA ASN A 421 -15.17 -9.39 10.43
C ASN A 421 -15.33 -9.17 11.95
N MET A 422 -14.69 -8.15 12.53
CA MET A 422 -14.94 -7.72 13.91
C MET A 422 -16.39 -7.29 14.15
N LEU A 423 -17.07 -6.80 13.11
CA LEU A 423 -18.49 -6.41 13.15
C LEU A 423 -19.44 -7.56 12.78
N GLY A 424 -18.92 -8.78 12.60
CA GLY A 424 -19.73 -9.93 12.19
C GLY A 424 -20.16 -9.93 10.72
N ILE A 425 -19.56 -9.06 9.89
CA ILE A 425 -19.75 -9.08 8.44
C ILE A 425 -18.82 -10.15 7.87
N ASP A 426 -19.38 -11.20 7.28
CA ASP A 426 -18.57 -12.25 6.65
C ASP A 426 -17.88 -11.71 5.39
N ALA A 427 -16.61 -11.37 5.53
CA ALA A 427 -15.81 -10.75 4.49
C ALA A 427 -14.40 -11.41 4.43
N PRO A 428 -14.24 -12.51 3.68
CA PRO A 428 -12.93 -13.13 3.52
C PRO A 428 -12.00 -12.21 2.70
N HIS A 429 -10.69 -12.29 3.01
CA HIS A 429 -9.65 -11.58 2.27
C HIS A 429 -9.36 -12.28 0.95
N THR A 430 -9.85 -11.72 -0.14
CA THR A 430 -9.71 -12.31 -1.49
C THR A 430 -8.77 -11.52 -2.41
N ALA A 431 -8.34 -10.33 -1.99
CA ALA A 431 -7.46 -9.50 -2.78
C ALA A 431 -6.06 -10.12 -2.87
N PRO A 432 -5.49 -10.30 -4.06
CA PRO A 432 -4.07 -10.61 -4.20
C PRO A 432 -3.23 -9.45 -3.67
N PRO A 433 -2.03 -9.70 -3.14
CA PRO A 433 -1.14 -8.63 -2.76
C PRO A 433 -0.88 -7.69 -3.93
N PHE A 434 -0.92 -6.40 -3.67
CA PHE A 434 -0.53 -5.36 -4.62
C PHE A 434 0.45 -4.40 -3.96
N PHE A 435 1.49 -3.99 -4.70
CA PHE A 435 2.34 -2.86 -4.33
C PHE A 435 2.90 -2.17 -5.57
N TRP A 436 3.43 -0.98 -5.36
CA TRP A 436 4.20 -0.27 -6.36
C TRP A 436 5.52 0.22 -5.78
N SER A 437 6.50 0.41 -6.66
CA SER A 437 7.75 1.08 -6.32
C SER A 437 8.12 2.07 -7.41
N ALA A 438 8.45 3.29 -7.01
CA ALA A 438 8.78 4.37 -7.93
C ALA A 438 10.29 4.64 -7.94
N HIS A 439 10.86 4.66 -9.15
CA HIS A 439 12.27 4.91 -9.40
C HIS A 439 12.39 5.99 -10.49
N TYR A 440 12.59 7.24 -10.09
CA TYR A 440 12.58 8.41 -10.99
C TYR A 440 11.24 8.52 -11.74
N ASP A 441 11.24 8.33 -13.06
CA ASP A 441 10.08 8.37 -13.93
C ASP A 441 9.54 6.97 -14.31
N VAL A 442 10.00 5.91 -13.62
CA VAL A 442 9.56 4.52 -13.79
C VAL A 442 8.85 4.05 -12.54
N THR A 443 7.62 3.58 -12.70
CA THR A 443 6.86 2.88 -11.65
C THR A 443 6.75 1.40 -12.00
N ILE A 444 7.14 0.55 -11.06
CA ILE A 444 6.87 -0.89 -11.08
C ILE A 444 5.60 -1.12 -10.29
N ALA A 445 4.59 -1.73 -10.91
CA ALA A 445 3.42 -2.26 -10.20
C ALA A 445 3.51 -3.79 -10.14
N MET A 446 3.13 -4.41 -9.02
CA MET A 446 3.14 -5.86 -8.87
C MET A 446 1.85 -6.37 -8.24
N VAL A 447 1.27 -7.39 -8.86
CA VAL A 447 0.11 -8.14 -8.37
C VAL A 447 0.54 -9.57 -8.04
N GLY A 448 0.15 -10.07 -6.87
CA GLY A 448 0.58 -11.37 -6.36
C GLY A 448 1.88 -11.31 -5.55
N ASN A 449 2.49 -12.46 -5.32
CA ASN A 449 3.75 -12.56 -4.57
C ASN A 449 4.70 -13.53 -5.29
N SER A 450 5.79 -12.99 -5.81
CA SER A 450 6.80 -13.71 -6.59
C SER A 450 7.72 -14.60 -5.74
N LEU A 451 7.73 -14.48 -4.41
CA LEU A 451 8.67 -15.23 -3.57
C LEU A 451 8.57 -16.75 -3.79
N GLY A 452 9.72 -17.32 -4.17
CA GLY A 452 9.83 -18.76 -4.46
C GLY A 452 9.46 -19.13 -5.89
N TYR A 453 9.37 -18.16 -6.81
CA TYR A 453 9.21 -18.47 -8.23
C TYR A 453 10.37 -19.33 -8.74
N THR A 454 10.06 -20.19 -9.69
CA THR A 454 11.02 -21.13 -10.32
C THR A 454 11.34 -20.76 -11.76
N ARG A 455 10.53 -19.91 -12.36
CA ARG A 455 10.67 -19.42 -13.73
C ARG A 455 10.07 -18.04 -13.86
N GLU A 456 10.70 -17.18 -14.66
CA GLU A 456 10.19 -15.87 -15.05
C GLU A 456 10.11 -15.77 -16.58
N GLU A 457 9.16 -14.97 -17.07
CA GLU A 457 9.01 -14.62 -18.46
C GLU A 457 8.79 -13.12 -18.59
N VAL A 458 9.46 -12.49 -19.56
CA VAL A 458 9.29 -11.08 -19.88
C VAL A 458 8.55 -10.95 -21.20
N HIS A 459 7.48 -10.16 -21.21
CA HIS A 459 6.67 -9.82 -22.35
C HIS A 459 6.75 -8.31 -22.61
N GLY A 460 6.81 -7.87 -23.84
CA GLY A 460 7.02 -6.47 -24.20
C GLY A 460 8.49 -6.04 -24.10
N SER A 461 8.76 -4.79 -23.79
CA SER A 461 10.11 -4.19 -23.80
C SER A 461 10.37 -3.31 -22.59
N LEU A 462 11.39 -3.68 -21.79
CA LEU A 462 11.85 -2.87 -20.66
C LEU A 462 12.46 -1.54 -21.14
N ASP A 463 13.19 -1.55 -22.26
CA ASP A 463 13.81 -0.33 -22.81
C ASP A 463 12.74 0.66 -23.32
N GLU A 464 11.60 0.18 -23.81
CA GLU A 464 10.44 1.00 -24.19
C GLU A 464 9.54 1.36 -23.00
N ARG A 465 9.89 0.89 -21.81
CA ARG A 465 9.12 1.08 -20.56
C ARG A 465 7.67 0.57 -20.67
N ARG A 466 7.48 -0.48 -21.45
CA ARG A 466 6.23 -1.16 -21.64
C ARG A 466 6.44 -2.66 -21.58
N ALA A 467 6.42 -3.22 -20.38
CA ALA A 467 6.76 -4.62 -20.13
C ALA A 467 5.91 -5.23 -19.03
N LEU A 468 5.70 -6.54 -19.14
CA LEU A 468 5.08 -7.41 -18.14
C LEU A 468 6.02 -8.56 -17.84
N MET A 469 6.33 -8.77 -16.55
CA MET A 469 7.10 -9.89 -16.04
C MET A 469 6.15 -10.86 -15.33
N ALA A 470 6.08 -12.10 -15.80
CA ALA A 470 5.27 -13.16 -15.19
C ALA A 470 6.15 -14.14 -14.42
N TYR A 471 5.75 -14.43 -13.17
CA TYR A 471 6.49 -15.31 -12.26
C TYR A 471 5.71 -16.58 -11.99
N TYR A 472 6.37 -17.73 -12.10
CA TYR A 472 5.74 -19.05 -12.09
C TYR A 472 6.30 -19.95 -10.98
N ILE A 473 5.42 -20.83 -10.45
CA ILE A 473 5.80 -22.07 -9.77
C ILE A 473 5.19 -23.20 -10.57
N GLY A 474 6.03 -24.02 -11.21
CA GLY A 474 5.56 -24.97 -12.22
C GLY A 474 4.85 -24.21 -13.36
N ASP A 475 3.60 -24.59 -13.64
CA ASP A 475 2.77 -23.96 -14.67
C ASP A 475 1.84 -22.85 -14.14
N ASP A 476 1.84 -22.63 -12.83
CA ASP A 476 0.99 -21.63 -12.18
C ASP A 476 1.68 -20.26 -12.12
N VAL A 477 1.01 -19.25 -12.67
CA VAL A 477 1.40 -17.85 -12.46
C VAL A 477 1.08 -17.45 -11.02
N ILE A 478 2.08 -17.02 -10.26
CA ILE A 478 1.92 -16.62 -8.85
C ILE A 478 1.98 -15.11 -8.64
N ALA A 479 2.59 -14.39 -9.59
CA ALA A 479 2.68 -12.94 -9.58
C ALA A 479 2.94 -12.40 -10.98
N VAL A 480 2.60 -11.13 -11.17
CA VAL A 480 2.89 -10.36 -12.38
C VAL A 480 3.39 -8.98 -11.96
N ALA A 481 4.53 -8.57 -12.50
CA ALA A 481 5.00 -7.18 -12.39
C ALA A 481 4.84 -6.46 -13.73
N THR A 482 4.54 -5.16 -13.71
CA THR A 482 4.35 -4.35 -14.91
C THR A 482 5.10 -3.03 -14.84
N ILE A 483 5.51 -2.54 -15.99
CA ILE A 483 5.95 -1.16 -16.23
C ILE A 483 5.13 -0.63 -17.40
N GLY A 484 4.42 0.50 -17.22
CA GLY A 484 3.62 1.16 -18.26
C GLY A 484 2.43 0.34 -18.79
N LEU A 485 1.95 -0.63 -18.00
CA LEU A 485 0.84 -1.53 -18.32
C LEU A 485 -0.17 -1.58 -17.17
N ASP A 486 -0.64 -0.40 -16.73
CA ASP A 486 -1.49 -0.26 -15.54
C ASP A 486 -2.83 -0.98 -15.71
N ARG A 487 -3.40 -0.93 -16.93
CA ARG A 487 -4.67 -1.60 -17.23
C ARG A 487 -4.52 -3.11 -17.18
N GLU A 488 -3.45 -3.66 -17.73
CA GLU A 488 -3.13 -5.08 -17.69
C GLU A 488 -2.90 -5.56 -16.24
N ALA A 489 -2.25 -4.76 -15.40
CA ALA A 489 -2.10 -5.04 -13.97
C ALA A 489 -3.47 -5.13 -13.26
N LEU A 490 -4.40 -4.21 -13.53
CA LEU A 490 -5.77 -4.26 -13.01
C LEU A 490 -6.54 -5.50 -13.49
N MET A 491 -6.39 -5.87 -14.76
CA MET A 491 -7.03 -7.06 -15.31
C MET A 491 -6.49 -8.33 -14.66
N VAL A 492 -5.17 -8.44 -14.46
CA VAL A 492 -4.54 -9.55 -13.74
C VAL A 492 -5.05 -9.63 -12.31
N GLU A 493 -5.13 -8.51 -11.59
CA GLU A 493 -5.67 -8.47 -10.23
C GLU A 493 -7.11 -9.00 -10.19
N ALA A 494 -7.97 -8.53 -11.11
CA ALA A 494 -9.35 -8.98 -11.20
C ALA A 494 -9.48 -10.48 -11.50
N ALA A 495 -8.62 -11.00 -12.40
CA ALA A 495 -8.59 -12.43 -12.73
C ALA A 495 -8.11 -13.27 -11.52
N MET A 496 -7.07 -12.82 -10.80
CA MET A 496 -6.59 -13.50 -9.59
C MET A 496 -7.64 -13.52 -8.48
N GLU A 497 -8.39 -12.44 -8.27
CA GLU A 497 -9.50 -12.40 -7.31
C GLU A 497 -10.61 -13.41 -7.64
N ASN A 498 -10.83 -13.68 -8.90
CA ASN A 498 -11.78 -14.69 -9.36
C ASN A 498 -11.16 -16.10 -9.47
N ARG A 499 -9.87 -16.28 -9.13
CA ARG A 499 -9.10 -17.52 -9.34
C ARG A 499 -9.08 -17.99 -10.79
N ASP A 500 -9.25 -17.07 -11.74
CA ASP A 500 -9.25 -17.37 -13.17
C ASP A 500 -7.83 -17.42 -13.73
N LYS A 501 -7.17 -18.58 -13.53
CA LYS A 501 -5.81 -18.82 -14.01
C LYS A 501 -5.71 -18.78 -15.55
N ALA A 502 -6.78 -19.10 -16.26
CA ALA A 502 -6.80 -19.07 -17.72
C ALA A 502 -6.79 -17.62 -18.22
N GLU A 503 -7.59 -16.75 -17.61
CA GLU A 503 -7.61 -15.34 -17.95
C GLU A 503 -6.29 -14.65 -17.61
N VAL A 504 -5.64 -14.98 -16.47
CA VAL A 504 -4.30 -14.46 -16.16
C VAL A 504 -3.31 -14.80 -17.28
N LYS A 505 -3.27 -16.06 -17.74
CA LYS A 505 -2.39 -16.48 -18.85
C LYS A 505 -2.75 -15.78 -20.16
N ARG A 506 -4.05 -15.59 -20.44
CA ARG A 506 -4.52 -14.88 -21.65
C ARG A 506 -4.05 -13.43 -21.67
N ILE A 507 -4.14 -12.73 -20.53
CA ILE A 507 -3.68 -11.34 -20.39
C ILE A 507 -2.17 -11.27 -20.64
N ILE A 508 -1.39 -12.14 -20.02
CA ILE A 508 0.07 -12.21 -20.23
C ILE A 508 0.40 -12.40 -21.71
N GLY A 509 -0.28 -13.33 -22.40
CA GLY A 509 -0.05 -13.60 -23.82
C GLY A 509 -0.57 -12.54 -24.78
N SER A 510 -1.25 -11.49 -24.30
CA SER A 510 -1.73 -10.35 -25.11
C SER A 510 -0.79 -9.14 -25.11
N VAL A 511 0.26 -9.15 -24.31
CA VAL A 511 1.34 -8.17 -24.25
C VAL A 511 2.50 -8.63 -25.11
#